data_9a606d1f0a8e5bcfde7a5cbfee6c229d
#
_entry.id   9a606d1f0a8e5bcfde7a5cbfee6c229d
#
_cell.length_a   1.000
_cell.length_b   1.000
_cell.length_c   1.000
_cell.angle_alpha   90.00
_cell.angle_beta   90.00
_cell.angle_gamma   90.00
#
_symmetry.space_group_name_H-M   'P 1'
#
loop_
_entity.id
_entity.type
_entity.pdbx_description
1 polymer ?
#
loop_
_entity_poly.entity_id
_entity_poly.type
_entity_poly.pdbx_seq_one_letter_code
_entity_poly.pdbx_strand_id
1 'polypeptide(L)'
;YKRQAQDQAYLKELKSRASDAGVDNLLIVIDGEGALGDPDDVERKKAVENHYRWVEAARFLGCHSIRVNARSEGTFDEQQLLAADGLHRLSEYGDQHQINVIVENHGGLSSNGKWLSGVIEKVDHPRCGTLPDFGNFQLGTSAEGKPQWYDRYQGVEDLMPYAKAVSAQSK
;
A
#
# COMPACT_ATOMS: atom_id res chain seq x y z
N TYR A 1 -10.89 12.96 -6.70
CA TYR A 1 -10.94 11.62 -6.06
C TYR A 1 -11.19 11.70 -4.55
N LYS A 2 -10.51 12.57 -3.76
CA LYS A 2 -10.64 12.63 -2.29
C LYS A 2 -12.10 12.87 -1.79
N ARG A 3 -12.91 13.66 -2.50
CA ARG A 3 -14.32 13.87 -2.15
C ARG A 3 -15.18 12.64 -2.43
N GLN A 4 -14.81 11.81 -3.39
CA GLN A 4 -15.58 10.62 -3.80
C GLN A 4 -15.57 9.53 -2.73
N ALA A 5 -14.47 9.38 -1.97
CA ALA A 5 -14.40 8.41 -0.87
C ALA A 5 -15.40 8.69 0.27
N GLN A 6 -15.92 9.92 0.36
CA GLN A 6 -16.90 10.34 1.37
C GLN A 6 -18.29 10.62 0.75
N ASP A 7 -18.43 10.52 -0.56
CA ASP A 7 -19.71 10.72 -1.26
C ASP A 7 -20.49 9.41 -1.27
N GLN A 8 -21.43 9.31 -0.37
CA GLN A 8 -22.27 8.12 -0.19
C GLN A 8 -23.12 7.79 -1.43
N ALA A 9 -23.54 8.78 -2.20
CA ALA A 9 -24.31 8.55 -3.43
C ALA A 9 -23.42 7.92 -4.50
N TYR A 10 -22.21 8.46 -4.66
CA TYR A 10 -21.21 7.91 -5.58
C TYR A 10 -20.80 6.47 -5.20
N LEU A 11 -20.51 6.22 -3.92
CA LEU A 11 -20.13 4.88 -3.47
C LEU A 11 -21.26 3.85 -3.65
N LYS A 12 -22.52 4.25 -3.39
CA LYS A 12 -23.69 3.39 -3.64
C LYS A 12 -23.85 3.05 -5.11
N GLU A 13 -23.71 4.06 -5.98
CA GLU A 13 -23.79 3.85 -7.43
C GLU A 13 -22.67 2.92 -7.92
N LEU A 14 -21.43 3.14 -7.47
CA LEU A 14 -20.28 2.27 -7.83
C LEU A 14 -20.53 0.82 -7.40
N LYS A 15 -20.99 0.62 -6.17
CA LYS A 15 -21.33 -0.71 -5.64
C LYS A 15 -22.43 -1.39 -6.45
N SER A 16 -23.52 -0.66 -6.80
CA SER A 16 -24.60 -1.18 -7.62
C SER A 16 -24.11 -1.60 -9.00
N ARG A 17 -23.34 -0.74 -9.68
CA ARG A 17 -22.79 -1.05 -11.01
C ARG A 17 -21.91 -2.31 -11.00
N ALA A 18 -21.07 -2.47 -9.99
CA ALA A 18 -20.25 -3.67 -9.84
C ALA A 18 -21.13 -4.91 -9.66
N SER A 19 -22.10 -4.85 -8.76
CA SER A 19 -23.05 -5.93 -8.49
C SER A 19 -23.86 -6.31 -9.74
N ASP A 20 -24.39 -5.31 -10.46
CA ASP A 20 -25.21 -5.52 -11.67
C ASP A 20 -24.39 -6.16 -12.82
N ALA A 21 -23.09 -5.90 -12.82
CA ALA A 21 -22.14 -6.50 -13.78
C ALA A 21 -21.57 -7.86 -13.31
N GLY A 22 -21.92 -8.33 -12.10
CA GLY A 22 -21.36 -9.55 -11.53
C GLY A 22 -19.87 -9.44 -11.21
N VAL A 23 -19.39 -8.23 -10.84
CA VAL A 23 -17.97 -7.94 -10.53
C VAL A 23 -17.81 -7.68 -9.04
N ASP A 24 -16.80 -8.29 -8.42
CA ASP A 24 -16.41 -8.03 -7.06
C ASP A 24 -15.37 -6.91 -6.98
N ASN A 25 -15.55 -5.96 -6.05
CA ASN A 25 -14.55 -4.96 -5.75
C ASN A 25 -13.51 -5.58 -4.79
N LEU A 26 -12.28 -5.77 -5.24
CA LEU A 26 -11.25 -6.45 -4.45
C LEU A 26 -10.49 -5.50 -3.53
N LEU A 27 -10.08 -4.34 -4.03
CA LEU A 27 -9.30 -3.35 -3.28
C LEU A 27 -9.44 -1.94 -3.84
N ILE A 28 -9.08 -0.94 -3.05
CA ILE A 28 -8.91 0.44 -3.49
C ILE A 28 -7.41 0.76 -3.54
N VAL A 29 -6.96 1.33 -4.66
CA VAL A 29 -5.59 1.86 -4.83
C VAL A 29 -5.58 3.32 -4.38
N ILE A 30 -4.69 3.66 -3.44
CA ILE A 30 -4.61 4.99 -2.84
C ILE A 30 -3.26 5.63 -3.14
N ASP A 31 -3.32 6.81 -3.74
CA ASP A 31 -2.17 7.67 -3.97
C ASP A 31 -2.43 9.10 -3.47
N GLY A 32 -1.37 9.81 -3.07
CA GLY A 32 -1.42 11.23 -2.77
C GLY A 32 -2.07 11.63 -1.44
N GLU A 33 -2.13 10.72 -0.45
CA GLU A 33 -2.67 11.01 0.90
C GLU A 33 -1.60 11.36 1.95
N GLY A 34 -0.36 11.58 1.53
CA GLY A 34 0.81 11.82 2.37
C GLY A 34 1.72 10.61 2.46
N ALA A 35 2.88 10.77 3.09
CA ALA A 35 3.85 9.71 3.27
C ALA A 35 3.58 8.98 4.60
N LEU A 36 3.26 7.69 4.53
CA LEU A 36 3.06 6.87 5.75
C LEU A 36 4.35 6.67 6.56
N GLY A 37 5.51 6.92 5.95
CA GLY A 37 6.81 6.94 6.62
C GLY A 37 7.42 8.34 6.70
N ASP A 38 6.62 9.41 6.83
CA ASP A 38 7.14 10.77 6.95
C ASP A 38 8.05 10.88 8.17
N PRO A 39 9.26 11.49 8.07
CA PRO A 39 10.13 11.72 9.22
C PRO A 39 9.49 12.56 10.32
N ASP A 40 8.65 13.53 9.95
CA ASP A 40 7.87 14.29 10.92
C ASP A 40 6.67 13.48 11.42
N ASP A 41 6.60 13.25 12.75
CA ASP A 41 5.52 12.45 13.36
C ASP A 41 4.15 13.09 13.18
N VAL A 42 4.04 14.41 13.11
CA VAL A 42 2.77 15.11 12.89
C VAL A 42 2.27 14.88 11.47
N GLU A 43 3.13 15.03 10.48
CA GLU A 43 2.77 14.78 9.07
C GLU A 43 2.54 13.28 8.81
N ARG A 44 3.31 12.39 9.45
CA ARG A 44 3.08 10.93 9.38
C ARG A 44 1.72 10.55 9.96
N LYS A 45 1.36 11.08 11.13
CA LYS A 45 0.04 10.86 11.75
C LYS A 45 -1.09 11.38 10.87
N LYS A 46 -0.94 12.58 10.33
CA LYS A 46 -1.90 13.17 9.40
C LYS A 46 -2.05 12.33 8.12
N ALA A 47 -0.95 11.79 7.59
CA ALA A 47 -1.01 10.86 6.46
C ALA A 47 -1.84 9.61 6.82
N VAL A 48 -1.62 9.00 7.98
CA VAL A 48 -2.43 7.88 8.48
C VAL A 48 -3.92 8.25 8.55
N GLU A 49 -4.26 9.38 9.18
CA GLU A 49 -5.65 9.85 9.30
C GLU A 49 -6.30 10.13 7.92
N ASN A 50 -5.53 10.63 6.97
CA ASN A 50 -6.02 10.84 5.60
C ASN A 50 -6.44 9.53 4.89
N HIS A 51 -5.88 8.39 5.29
CA HIS A 51 -6.25 7.09 4.74
C HIS A 51 -7.54 6.49 5.34
N TYR A 52 -7.98 6.94 6.50
CA TYR A 52 -9.16 6.37 7.20
C TYR A 52 -10.41 6.34 6.34
N ARG A 53 -10.74 7.43 5.64
CA ARG A 53 -11.89 7.49 4.72
C ARG A 53 -11.85 6.44 3.61
N TRP A 54 -10.65 6.01 3.20
CA TRP A 54 -10.49 4.99 2.18
C TRP A 54 -10.69 3.59 2.74
N VAL A 55 -10.31 3.36 3.99
CA VAL A 55 -10.64 2.13 4.74
C VAL A 55 -12.15 2.00 4.85
N GLU A 56 -12.85 3.06 5.23
CA GLU A 56 -14.31 3.09 5.33
C GLU A 56 -14.99 2.86 3.97
N ALA A 57 -14.49 3.53 2.92
CA ALA A 57 -14.99 3.34 1.55
C ALA A 57 -14.76 1.90 1.05
N ALA A 58 -13.59 1.32 1.32
CA ALA A 58 -13.28 -0.06 0.97
C ALA A 58 -14.23 -1.04 1.67
N ARG A 59 -14.47 -0.85 2.96
CA ARG A 59 -15.45 -1.63 3.72
C ARG A 59 -16.85 -1.54 3.13
N PHE A 60 -17.29 -0.33 2.79
CA PHE A 60 -18.61 -0.10 2.19
C PHE A 60 -18.76 -0.80 0.83
N LEU A 61 -17.73 -0.75 0.00
CA LEU A 61 -17.71 -1.36 -1.34
C LEU A 61 -17.56 -2.89 -1.31
N GLY A 62 -17.24 -3.50 -0.16
CA GLY A 62 -17.01 -4.93 -0.03
C GLY A 62 -15.59 -5.36 -0.41
N CYS A 63 -14.64 -4.43 -0.49
CA CYS A 63 -13.23 -4.74 -0.69
C CYS A 63 -12.66 -5.48 0.51
N HIS A 64 -11.62 -6.29 0.28
CA HIS A 64 -10.86 -6.94 1.36
C HIS A 64 -9.62 -6.15 1.78
N SER A 65 -9.18 -5.17 0.98
CA SER A 65 -7.93 -4.43 1.22
C SER A 65 -8.00 -3.00 0.70
N ILE A 66 -7.09 -2.18 1.21
CA ILE A 66 -6.62 -0.95 0.57
C ILE A 66 -5.15 -1.14 0.19
N ARG A 67 -4.74 -0.67 -0.98
CA ARG A 67 -3.33 -0.60 -1.40
C ARG A 67 -2.79 0.79 -1.12
N VAL A 68 -1.66 0.86 -0.44
CA VAL A 68 -0.98 2.09 -0.05
C VAL A 68 0.48 2.08 -0.47
N ASN A 69 1.16 3.23 -0.37
CA ASN A 69 2.59 3.37 -0.61
C ASN A 69 3.34 3.50 0.73
N ALA A 70 4.46 2.78 0.87
CA ALA A 70 5.36 2.89 2.03
C ALA A 70 6.42 3.99 1.81
N ARG A 71 5.99 5.18 1.35
CA ARG A 71 6.91 6.29 1.09
C ARG A 71 7.49 6.83 2.39
N SER A 72 8.82 7.04 2.40
CA SER A 72 9.58 7.60 3.51
C SER A 72 10.81 8.35 3.00
N GLU A 73 11.60 8.93 3.91
CA GLU A 73 12.85 9.64 3.64
C GLU A 73 13.89 9.28 4.70
N GLY A 74 15.19 9.37 4.36
CA GLY A 74 16.32 9.02 5.23
C GLY A 74 17.12 7.83 4.72
N THR A 75 17.88 7.20 5.59
CA THR A 75 18.63 5.96 5.30
C THR A 75 17.71 4.76 5.11
N PHE A 76 18.26 3.66 4.61
CA PHE A 76 17.51 2.41 4.42
C PHE A 76 16.77 1.95 5.69
N ASP A 77 17.47 1.96 6.83
CA ASP A 77 16.93 1.49 8.11
C ASP A 77 15.94 2.49 8.72
N GLU A 78 16.25 3.80 8.64
CA GLU A 78 15.33 4.85 9.10
C GLU A 78 14.00 4.80 8.35
N GLN A 79 14.05 4.67 7.03
CA GLN A 79 12.84 4.55 6.21
C GLN A 79 12.03 3.30 6.56
N GLN A 80 12.67 2.17 6.85
CA GLN A 80 11.96 0.97 7.31
C GLN A 80 11.19 1.22 8.62
N LEU A 81 11.84 1.84 9.60
CA LEU A 81 11.22 2.11 10.90
C LEU A 81 10.06 3.09 10.78
N LEU A 82 10.25 4.17 10.04
CA LEU A 82 9.22 5.20 9.85
C LEU A 82 8.01 4.65 9.07
N ALA A 83 8.25 3.91 7.98
CA ALA A 83 7.19 3.29 7.21
C ALA A 83 6.42 2.24 8.04
N ALA A 84 7.14 1.45 8.84
CA ALA A 84 6.52 0.46 9.72
C ALA A 84 5.61 1.11 10.77
N ASP A 85 6.02 2.23 11.38
CA ASP A 85 5.20 2.96 12.35
C ASP A 85 3.87 3.45 11.74
N GLY A 86 3.92 4.12 10.59
CA GLY A 86 2.69 4.59 9.94
C GLY A 86 1.79 3.48 9.43
N LEU A 87 2.37 2.41 8.88
CA LEU A 87 1.62 1.23 8.44
C LEU A 87 0.99 0.48 9.61
N HIS A 88 1.67 0.36 10.75
CA HIS A 88 1.13 -0.24 11.96
C HIS A 88 -0.11 0.51 12.42
N ARG A 89 -0.01 1.84 12.63
CA ARG A 89 -1.14 2.70 13.03
C ARG A 89 -2.33 2.58 12.06
N LEU A 90 -2.07 2.54 10.76
CA LEU A 90 -3.12 2.37 9.76
C LEU A 90 -3.72 0.97 9.79
N SER A 91 -2.92 -0.05 10.05
CA SER A 91 -3.39 -1.44 10.15
C SER A 91 -4.27 -1.70 11.38
N GLU A 92 -3.99 -1.02 12.51
CA GLU A 92 -4.88 -1.02 13.67
C GLU A 92 -6.27 -0.45 13.33
N TYR A 93 -6.31 0.64 12.56
CA TYR A 93 -7.59 1.18 12.07
C TYR A 93 -8.25 0.25 11.06
N GLY A 94 -7.48 -0.32 10.15
CA GLY A 94 -7.95 -1.32 9.18
C GLY A 94 -8.58 -2.55 9.84
N ASP A 95 -8.01 -3.01 10.96
CA ASP A 95 -8.52 -4.17 11.69
C ASP A 95 -9.92 -3.93 12.27
N GLN A 96 -10.19 -2.74 12.81
CA GLN A 96 -11.52 -2.35 13.28
C GLN A 96 -12.59 -2.42 12.17
N HIS A 97 -12.17 -2.30 10.91
CA HIS A 97 -13.03 -2.34 9.72
C HIS A 97 -12.92 -3.64 8.92
N GLN A 98 -12.08 -4.59 9.37
CA GLN A 98 -11.79 -5.84 8.66
C GLN A 98 -11.19 -5.63 7.27
N ILE A 99 -10.41 -4.57 7.08
CA ILE A 99 -9.71 -4.20 5.86
C ILE A 99 -8.21 -4.41 6.04
N ASN A 100 -7.58 -5.10 5.09
CA ASN A 100 -6.13 -5.21 5.08
C ASN A 100 -5.49 -3.96 4.49
N VAL A 101 -4.32 -3.61 5.02
CA VAL A 101 -3.45 -2.55 4.51
C VAL A 101 -2.30 -3.24 3.77
N ILE A 102 -2.27 -3.12 2.45
CA ILE A 102 -1.27 -3.80 1.63
C ILE A 102 -0.39 -2.82 0.88
N VAL A 103 0.90 -3.12 0.82
CA VAL A 103 1.90 -2.27 0.16
C VAL A 103 2.33 -2.91 -1.15
N GLU A 104 2.26 -2.15 -2.24
CA GLU A 104 2.80 -2.54 -3.54
C GLU A 104 4.27 -2.12 -3.63
N ASN A 105 5.10 -2.96 -4.27
CA ASN A 105 6.43 -2.56 -4.72
C ASN A 105 6.26 -1.60 -5.91
N HIS A 106 6.37 -0.29 -5.65
CA HIS A 106 6.06 0.76 -6.63
C HIS A 106 7.09 1.90 -6.61
N GLY A 107 8.32 1.59 -7.01
CA GLY A 107 9.43 2.53 -7.14
C GLY A 107 10.21 2.80 -5.85
N GLY A 108 11.45 3.26 -6.00
CA GLY A 108 12.35 3.55 -4.88
C GLY A 108 12.61 2.30 -4.02
N LEU A 109 12.75 2.50 -2.72
CA LEU A 109 13.04 1.38 -1.79
C LEU A 109 11.89 0.38 -1.69
N SER A 110 10.63 0.75 -1.96
CA SER A 110 9.55 -0.24 -1.99
C SER A 110 9.71 -1.29 -3.10
N SER A 111 10.49 -0.98 -4.15
CA SER A 111 10.89 -1.94 -5.21
C SER A 111 12.06 -2.85 -4.81
N ASN A 112 12.63 -2.69 -3.61
CA ASN A 112 13.59 -3.62 -3.04
C ASN A 112 12.84 -4.64 -2.16
N GLY A 113 12.80 -5.91 -2.58
CA GLY A 113 12.03 -6.95 -1.89
C GLY A 113 12.43 -7.09 -0.42
N LYS A 114 13.74 -7.07 -0.10
CA LYS A 114 14.24 -7.15 1.28
C LYS A 114 13.89 -5.92 2.11
N TRP A 115 13.85 -4.74 1.49
CA TRP A 115 13.44 -3.54 2.21
C TRP A 115 11.96 -3.64 2.59
N LEU A 116 11.11 -3.98 1.63
CA LEU A 116 9.67 -4.01 1.85
C LEU A 116 9.25 -5.17 2.78
N SER A 117 9.82 -6.37 2.61
CA SER A 117 9.57 -7.48 3.56
C SER A 117 9.99 -7.09 4.98
N GLY A 118 11.16 -6.45 5.15
CA GLY A 118 11.62 -5.96 6.45
C GLY A 118 10.73 -4.86 7.05
N VAL A 119 10.05 -4.04 6.23
CA VAL A 119 9.00 -3.13 6.71
C VAL A 119 7.83 -3.94 7.28
N ILE A 120 7.31 -4.91 6.53
CA ILE A 120 6.15 -5.71 6.96
C ILE A 120 6.46 -6.50 8.24
N GLU A 121 7.66 -7.07 8.35
CA GLU A 121 8.12 -7.73 9.59
C GLU A 121 8.09 -6.80 10.81
N LYS A 122 8.54 -5.54 10.62
CA LYS A 122 8.52 -4.53 11.70
C LYS A 122 7.12 -4.02 12.04
N VAL A 123 6.20 -4.02 11.07
CA VAL A 123 4.79 -3.70 11.33
C VAL A 123 4.17 -4.72 12.27
N ASP A 124 4.51 -6.00 12.13
CA ASP A 124 4.04 -7.12 12.96
C ASP A 124 2.53 -7.07 13.25
N HIS A 125 1.73 -6.90 12.19
CA HIS A 125 0.28 -6.82 12.32
C HIS A 125 -0.42 -7.70 11.27
N PRO A 126 -1.42 -8.55 11.67
CA PRO A 126 -2.05 -9.52 10.77
C PRO A 126 -2.80 -8.88 9.60
N ARG A 127 -3.21 -7.61 9.71
CA ARG A 127 -3.85 -6.86 8.63
C ARG A 127 -2.86 -6.21 7.66
N CYS A 128 -1.57 -6.12 8.00
CA CYS A 128 -0.56 -5.61 7.09
C CYS A 128 -0.03 -6.71 6.17
N GLY A 129 0.34 -6.34 4.95
CA GLY A 129 0.93 -7.27 4.00
C GLY A 129 1.39 -6.60 2.72
N THR A 130 1.73 -7.40 1.73
CA THR A 130 2.19 -6.94 0.43
C THR A 130 1.15 -7.16 -0.68
N LEU A 131 1.28 -6.37 -1.74
CA LEU A 131 0.69 -6.57 -3.05
C LEU A 131 1.85 -6.68 -4.06
N PRO A 132 2.51 -7.84 -4.21
CA PRO A 132 3.60 -7.98 -5.16
C PRO A 132 3.15 -7.65 -6.59
N ASP A 133 3.76 -6.62 -7.19
CA ASP A 133 3.69 -6.37 -8.62
C ASP A 133 4.87 -7.05 -9.31
N PHE A 134 4.61 -7.87 -10.32
CA PHE A 134 5.64 -8.69 -10.97
C PHE A 134 6.57 -7.89 -11.90
N GLY A 135 6.28 -6.61 -12.16
CA GLY A 135 7.07 -5.74 -13.03
C GLY A 135 7.77 -4.57 -12.33
N ASN A 136 7.33 -4.14 -11.15
CA ASN A 136 7.76 -2.90 -10.50
C ASN A 136 8.98 -3.09 -9.57
N PHE A 137 10.12 -3.52 -10.12
CA PHE A 137 11.36 -3.70 -9.37
C PHE A 137 12.46 -2.68 -9.71
N GLN A 138 12.09 -1.53 -10.31
CA GLN A 138 13.04 -0.46 -10.55
C GLN A 138 13.28 0.36 -9.28
N LEU A 139 14.54 0.36 -8.81
CA LEU A 139 14.98 1.07 -7.61
C LEU A 139 15.18 2.58 -7.85
N GLY A 140 15.51 2.95 -9.09
CA GLY A 140 15.83 4.31 -9.46
C GLY A 140 16.74 4.38 -10.68
N THR A 141 17.53 5.45 -10.75
CA THR A 141 18.48 5.69 -11.84
C THR A 141 19.86 5.98 -11.26
N SER A 142 20.90 5.38 -11.80
CA SER A 142 22.29 5.63 -11.38
C SER A 142 22.74 7.05 -11.77
N ALA A 143 23.91 7.47 -11.26
CA ALA A 143 24.52 8.76 -11.61
C ALA A 143 24.81 8.90 -13.13
N GLU A 144 25.00 7.77 -13.84
CA GLU A 144 25.20 7.74 -15.30
C GLU A 144 23.88 7.67 -16.09
N GLY A 145 22.71 7.85 -15.44
CA GLY A 145 21.40 7.84 -16.07
C GLY A 145 20.86 6.44 -16.43
N LYS A 146 21.47 5.37 -15.91
CA LYS A 146 21.03 3.99 -16.17
C LYS A 146 20.02 3.53 -15.10
N PRO A 147 18.91 2.86 -15.50
CA PRO A 147 17.96 2.32 -14.54
C PRO A 147 18.61 1.23 -13.69
N GLN A 148 18.38 1.29 -12.38
CA GLN A 148 18.81 0.28 -11.41
C GLN A 148 17.60 -0.59 -11.05
N TRP A 149 17.82 -1.91 -11.02
CA TRP A 149 16.75 -2.90 -10.76
C TRP A 149 17.12 -3.80 -9.60
N TYR A 150 16.13 -4.12 -8.79
CA TYR A 150 16.18 -5.30 -7.94
C TYR A 150 15.89 -6.54 -8.78
N ASP A 151 16.47 -7.68 -8.44
CA ASP A 151 16.14 -8.93 -9.13
C ASP A 151 14.65 -9.25 -8.92
N ARG A 152 13.89 -9.35 -10.01
CA ARG A 152 12.43 -9.50 -9.94
C ARG A 152 11.98 -10.85 -9.37
N TYR A 153 12.74 -11.92 -9.64
CA TYR A 153 12.39 -13.24 -9.14
C TYR A 153 12.65 -13.29 -7.64
N GLN A 154 13.82 -12.79 -7.21
CA GLN A 154 14.12 -12.64 -5.80
C GLN A 154 13.12 -11.71 -5.10
N GLY A 155 12.72 -10.62 -5.74
CA GLY A 155 11.74 -9.69 -5.18
C GLY A 155 10.36 -10.32 -4.99
N VAL A 156 9.92 -11.15 -5.92
CA VAL A 156 8.69 -11.93 -5.74
C VAL A 156 8.84 -12.93 -4.59
N GLU A 157 9.96 -13.67 -4.51
CA GLU A 157 10.22 -14.59 -3.40
C GLU A 157 10.25 -13.88 -2.04
N ASP A 158 10.85 -12.69 -1.95
CA ASP A 158 10.91 -11.90 -0.72
C ASP A 158 9.52 -11.41 -0.25
N LEU A 159 8.63 -11.09 -1.20
CA LEU A 159 7.33 -10.46 -0.90
C LEU A 159 6.17 -11.45 -0.76
N MET A 160 6.21 -12.58 -1.47
CA MET A 160 5.12 -13.57 -1.46
C MET A 160 4.73 -14.11 -0.09
N PRO A 161 5.65 -14.32 0.89
CA PRO A 161 5.26 -14.76 2.24
C PRO A 161 4.29 -13.82 2.96
N TYR A 162 4.28 -12.53 2.58
CA TYR A 162 3.43 -11.48 3.18
C TYR A 162 2.26 -11.09 2.28
N ALA A 163 2.12 -11.71 1.11
CA ALA A 163 1.14 -11.31 0.10
C ALA A 163 -0.30 -11.56 0.55
N LYS A 164 -1.16 -10.58 0.37
CA LYS A 164 -2.62 -10.69 0.54
C LYS A 164 -3.37 -10.56 -0.79
N ALA A 165 -2.68 -10.11 -1.82
CA ALA A 165 -3.10 -10.10 -3.22
C ALA A 165 -1.84 -9.96 -4.09
N VAL A 166 -1.98 -10.06 -5.41
CA VAL A 166 -0.89 -9.87 -6.38
C VAL A 166 -1.33 -8.95 -7.51
N SER A 167 -0.38 -8.20 -8.09
CA SER A 167 -0.55 -7.39 -9.29
C SER A 167 0.22 -8.04 -10.44
N ALA A 168 -0.49 -8.83 -11.26
CA ALA A 168 0.11 -9.54 -12.39
C ALA A 168 0.14 -8.65 -13.63
N GLN A 169 1.04 -7.67 -13.66
CA GLN A 169 1.27 -6.85 -14.84
C GLN A 169 2.24 -7.54 -15.80
N SER A 170 1.82 -7.66 -17.07
CA SER A 170 2.73 -8.01 -18.16
C SER A 170 3.25 -6.72 -18.81
N LYS A 171 4.55 -6.55 -18.88
CA LYS A 171 5.22 -5.50 -19.67
C LYS A 171 5.79 -6.11 -20.93
#